data_4db4c907868feb7dceb6927f90b2e2f7
#
_entry.id   4db4c907868feb7dceb6927f90b2e2f7
#
_cell.length_a   1.000
_cell.length_b   1.000
_cell.length_c   1.000
_cell.angle_alpha   90.00
_cell.angle_beta   90.00
_cell.angle_gamma   90.00
#
_symmetry.space_group_name_H-M   'P 1'
#
loop_
_entity.id
_entity.type
_entity.pdbx_description
1 polymer ?
#
loop_
_entity_poly.entity_id
_entity_poly.type
_entity_poly.pdbx_seq_one_letter_code
_entity_poly.pdbx_strand_id
1 'polypeptide(L)'
;MVKMKVGAITIGQSPRADVVQELLPLMGEQVELIQTGALDGLTREDIQAFAPGPEDYTLISRLRDGSSVMFAERHILPQLQQCIDRLEEQGVNLILFLCTGDFPAVFHSKVPLIFPCKVLNGLVSALSNRGKIAVVVPTPQHVEQTEKKWNQYVKESIVIPASPYGSQDDLDAAARAAAKMDVDLVVMDCIGYNIGMKERFQKLSGKRVILSRTLAVRVMMELLS
;
A
#
# COMPACT_ATOMS: atom_id res chain seq x y z
N MET A 1 -25.70 10.75 14.56
CA MET A 1 -25.17 9.37 14.57
C MET A 1 -23.75 9.40 15.10
N VAL A 2 -23.38 8.44 15.95
CA VAL A 2 -21.99 8.30 16.42
C VAL A 2 -21.13 7.87 15.22
N LYS A 3 -20.05 8.60 14.94
CA LYS A 3 -19.14 8.25 13.87
C LYS A 3 -18.35 6.99 14.25
N MET A 4 -18.11 6.12 13.29
CA MET A 4 -17.20 4.99 13.45
C MET A 4 -15.75 5.48 13.35
N LYS A 5 -14.96 5.17 14.34
CA LYS A 5 -13.56 5.55 14.38
C LYS A 5 -12.72 4.50 13.66
N VAL A 6 -11.99 4.93 12.65
CA VAL A 6 -11.05 4.09 11.88
C VAL A 6 -9.64 4.56 12.14
N GLY A 7 -8.77 3.68 12.60
CA GLY A 7 -7.34 3.94 12.66
C GLY A 7 -6.69 3.76 11.29
N ALA A 8 -5.77 4.63 10.92
CA ALA A 8 -4.93 4.47 9.74
C ALA A 8 -3.46 4.55 10.11
N ILE A 9 -2.72 3.47 9.85
CA ILE A 9 -1.28 3.40 10.14
C ILE A 9 -0.49 3.53 8.85
N THR A 10 0.35 4.57 8.77
CA THR A 10 1.38 4.64 7.73
C THR A 10 2.70 4.08 8.24
N ILE A 11 3.45 3.43 7.37
CA ILE A 11 4.82 2.98 7.66
C ILE A 11 5.83 4.15 7.65
N GLY A 12 5.43 5.32 7.17
CA GLY A 12 6.18 6.57 7.18
C GLY A 12 5.74 7.49 8.30
N GLN A 13 5.71 8.79 8.01
CA GLN A 13 5.22 9.82 8.92
C GLN A 13 3.76 10.18 8.62
N SER A 14 2.98 10.39 9.67
CA SER A 14 1.60 10.88 9.57
C SER A 14 1.53 12.41 9.68
N PRO A 15 0.47 13.08 9.16
CA PRO A 15 -0.60 12.51 8.36
C PRO A 15 -0.21 12.30 6.89
N ARG A 16 -0.81 11.30 6.24
CA ARG A 16 -0.66 11.02 4.79
C ARG A 16 -1.80 11.70 4.01
N ALA A 17 -1.78 13.03 3.96
CA ALA A 17 -2.79 13.81 3.23
C ALA A 17 -2.86 13.40 1.74
N ASP A 18 -1.73 13.10 1.11
CA ASP A 18 -1.60 12.63 -0.27
C ASP A 18 -2.34 11.31 -0.58
N VAL A 19 -2.61 10.52 0.45
CA VAL A 19 -3.36 9.27 0.36
C VAL A 19 -4.81 9.47 0.82
N VAL A 20 -4.97 10.07 1.99
CA VAL A 20 -6.25 10.11 2.71
C VAL A 20 -7.28 10.98 2.00
N GLN A 21 -6.88 12.08 1.34
CA GLN A 21 -7.80 12.95 0.59
C GLN A 21 -8.63 12.20 -0.47
N GLU A 22 -8.06 11.18 -1.10
CA GLU A 22 -8.80 10.35 -2.06
C GLU A 22 -9.62 9.24 -1.39
N LEU A 23 -9.29 8.85 -0.17
CA LEU A 23 -9.97 7.77 0.54
C LEU A 23 -11.19 8.24 1.32
N LEU A 24 -11.16 9.47 1.87
CA LEU A 24 -12.27 10.03 2.63
C LEU A 24 -13.62 10.00 1.89
N PRO A 25 -13.70 10.36 0.61
CA PRO A 25 -14.97 10.26 -0.13
C PRO A 25 -15.51 8.82 -0.26
N LEU A 26 -14.63 7.81 -0.21
CA LEU A 26 -15.00 6.40 -0.26
C LEU A 26 -15.47 5.87 1.09
N MET A 27 -15.03 6.50 2.18
CA MET A 27 -15.39 6.12 3.56
C MET A 27 -16.73 6.75 3.99
N GLY A 28 -17.09 7.90 3.39
CA GLY A 28 -18.30 8.63 3.74
C GLY A 28 -18.18 9.41 5.07
N GLU A 29 -19.22 10.22 5.36
CA GLU A 29 -19.23 11.12 6.53
C GLU A 29 -19.37 10.41 7.88
N GLN A 30 -19.77 9.14 7.86
CA GLN A 30 -19.96 8.31 9.05
C GLN A 30 -18.63 7.81 9.65
N VAL A 31 -17.49 8.01 8.95
CA VAL A 31 -16.18 7.60 9.43
C VAL A 31 -15.40 8.79 9.96
N GLU A 32 -14.82 8.62 11.14
CA GLU A 32 -13.78 9.47 11.72
C GLU A 32 -12.43 8.75 11.55
N LEU A 33 -11.53 9.33 10.76
CA LEU A 33 -10.23 8.75 10.49
C LEU A 33 -9.14 9.33 11.41
N ILE A 34 -8.50 8.46 12.18
CA ILE A 34 -7.40 8.80 13.09
C ILE A 34 -6.11 8.23 12.52
N GLN A 35 -5.09 9.06 12.30
CA GLN A 35 -3.85 8.66 11.66
C GLN A 35 -2.68 8.61 12.64
N THR A 36 -1.79 7.63 12.45
CA THR A 36 -0.49 7.54 13.13
C THR A 36 0.55 6.95 12.17
N GLY A 37 1.82 7.25 12.40
CA GLY A 37 2.92 6.79 11.56
C GLY A 37 4.02 6.10 12.36
N ALA A 38 4.59 5.04 11.79
CA ALA A 38 5.68 4.29 12.42
C ALA A 38 6.96 5.14 12.58
N LEU A 39 7.14 6.17 11.74
CA LEU A 39 8.28 7.07 11.80
C LEU A 39 7.94 8.44 12.45
N ASP A 40 6.77 8.55 13.11
CA ASP A 40 6.40 9.76 13.82
C ASP A 40 7.33 10.00 15.01
N GLY A 41 7.84 11.22 15.12
CA GLY A 41 8.77 11.63 16.18
C GLY A 41 10.23 11.24 15.95
N LEU A 42 10.54 10.46 14.93
CA LEU A 42 11.92 10.12 14.59
C LEU A 42 12.59 11.24 13.78
N THR A 43 13.87 11.46 14.07
CA THR A 43 14.74 12.35 13.29
C THR A 43 15.14 11.71 11.95
N ARG A 44 15.74 12.51 11.05
CA ARG A 44 16.29 11.95 9.80
C ARG A 44 17.44 10.96 10.07
N GLU A 45 18.25 11.22 11.06
CA GLU A 45 19.35 10.36 11.49
C GLU A 45 18.84 9.02 11.99
N ASP A 46 17.79 9.02 12.82
CA ASP A 46 17.14 7.78 13.27
C ASP A 46 16.62 6.95 12.09
N ILE A 47 15.96 7.61 11.13
CA ILE A 47 15.41 6.95 9.96
C ILE A 47 16.52 6.41 9.04
N GLN A 48 17.64 7.11 8.90
CA GLN A 48 18.79 6.65 8.11
C GLN A 48 19.40 5.38 8.70
N ALA A 49 19.38 5.21 10.01
CA ALA A 49 19.83 3.98 10.68
C ALA A 49 18.99 2.74 10.31
N PHE A 50 17.80 2.94 9.74
CA PHE A 50 16.92 1.87 9.26
C PHE A 50 17.17 1.45 7.82
N ALA A 51 18.24 1.96 7.17
CA ALA A 51 18.57 1.63 5.80
C ALA A 51 18.61 0.12 5.56
N PRO A 52 18.04 -0.39 4.44
CA PRO A 52 18.00 -1.82 4.20
C PRO A 52 19.36 -2.37 3.76
N GLY A 53 19.72 -3.54 4.26
CA GLY A 53 20.80 -4.37 3.73
C GLY A 53 20.33 -5.25 2.57
N PRO A 54 21.25 -6.06 1.97
CA PRO A 54 20.95 -6.88 0.79
C PRO A 54 19.84 -7.92 0.99
N GLU A 55 19.70 -8.45 2.21
CA GLU A 55 18.74 -9.52 2.55
C GLU A 55 17.45 -8.97 3.18
N ASP A 56 17.36 -7.67 3.40
CA ASP A 56 16.22 -7.08 4.09
C ASP A 56 15.02 -6.93 3.16
N TYR A 57 13.82 -7.19 3.69
CA TYR A 57 12.58 -6.80 3.03
C TYR A 57 12.48 -5.27 3.04
N THR A 58 12.54 -4.69 1.84
CA THR A 58 12.62 -3.24 1.66
C THR A 58 11.23 -2.63 1.57
N LEU A 59 11.02 -1.59 2.34
CA LEU A 59 9.83 -0.73 2.30
C LEU A 59 10.20 0.67 1.84
N ILE A 60 9.25 1.35 1.19
CA ILE A 60 9.36 2.76 0.82
C ILE A 60 8.17 3.54 1.34
N SER A 61 8.42 4.71 1.90
CA SER A 61 7.36 5.62 2.33
C SER A 61 7.72 7.08 2.09
N ARG A 62 6.76 7.96 2.34
CA ARG A 62 6.91 9.40 2.26
C ARG A 62 7.00 10.02 3.64
N LEU A 63 7.90 10.98 3.80
CA LEU A 63 8.02 11.82 4.99
C LEU A 63 7.11 13.05 4.88
N ARG A 64 6.93 13.78 5.99
CA ARG A 64 6.10 15.01 6.03
C ARG A 64 6.58 16.11 5.10
N ASP A 65 7.89 16.18 4.85
CA ASP A 65 8.50 17.15 3.94
C ASP A 65 8.33 16.77 2.45
N GLY A 66 7.65 15.66 2.17
CA GLY A 66 7.41 15.16 0.82
C GLY A 66 8.57 14.34 0.25
N SER A 67 9.70 14.19 0.93
CA SER A 67 10.76 13.30 0.51
C SER A 67 10.36 11.83 0.70
N SER A 68 10.97 10.93 -0.08
CA SER A 68 10.80 9.49 0.07
C SER A 68 11.98 8.89 0.83
N VAL A 69 11.71 7.85 1.60
CA VAL A 69 12.72 7.09 2.33
C VAL A 69 12.51 5.60 2.14
N MET A 70 13.60 4.86 1.99
CA MET A 70 13.62 3.39 1.99
C MET A 70 14.23 2.89 3.30
N PHE A 71 13.66 1.83 3.86
CA PHE A 71 14.12 1.22 5.10
C PHE A 71 13.75 -0.25 5.16
N ALA A 72 14.48 -0.98 6.02
CA ALA A 72 14.17 -2.39 6.27
C ALA A 72 12.95 -2.54 7.16
N GLU A 73 12.03 -3.44 6.79
CA GLU A 73 10.79 -3.72 7.52
C GLU A 73 11.04 -4.02 8.99
N ARG A 74 12.02 -4.87 9.29
CA ARG A 74 12.34 -5.33 10.66
C ARG A 74 12.52 -4.20 11.68
N HIS A 75 12.97 -3.04 11.22
CA HIS A 75 13.21 -1.88 12.11
C HIS A 75 11.93 -1.17 12.53
N ILE A 76 10.85 -1.30 11.76
CA ILE A 76 9.60 -0.58 12.05
C ILE A 76 8.49 -1.47 12.65
N LEU A 77 8.71 -2.79 12.75
CA LEU A 77 7.69 -3.68 13.34
C LEU A 77 7.31 -3.29 14.78
N PRO A 78 8.26 -2.96 15.69
CA PRO A 78 7.91 -2.50 17.03
C PRO A 78 7.13 -1.18 17.03
N GLN A 79 7.49 -0.24 16.16
CA GLN A 79 6.80 1.05 16.04
C GLN A 79 5.38 0.87 15.48
N LEU A 80 5.19 -0.06 14.55
CA LEU A 80 3.85 -0.40 14.03
C LEU A 80 2.97 -0.99 15.15
N GLN A 81 3.52 -1.85 16.01
CA GLN A 81 2.76 -2.35 17.17
C GLN A 81 2.37 -1.19 18.12
N GLN A 82 3.28 -0.27 18.41
CA GLN A 82 2.95 0.91 19.21
C GLN A 82 1.88 1.80 18.56
N CYS A 83 1.85 1.86 17.22
CA CYS A 83 0.78 2.56 16.50
C CYS A 83 -0.58 1.88 16.72
N ILE A 84 -0.62 0.54 16.66
CA ILE A 84 -1.83 -0.26 16.93
C ILE A 84 -2.32 0.05 18.35
N ASP A 85 -1.45 -0.10 19.36
CA ASP A 85 -1.80 0.10 20.77
C ASP A 85 -2.38 1.49 21.01
N ARG A 86 -1.73 2.54 20.47
CA ARG A 86 -2.21 3.94 20.58
C ARG A 86 -3.56 4.18 19.93
N LEU A 87 -3.84 3.53 18.81
CA LEU A 87 -5.15 3.65 18.14
C LEU A 87 -6.24 2.93 18.91
N GLU A 88 -5.94 1.76 19.48
CA GLU A 88 -6.86 1.04 20.35
C GLU A 88 -7.23 1.84 21.61
N GLU A 89 -6.26 2.53 22.22
CA GLU A 89 -6.51 3.45 23.36
C GLU A 89 -7.44 4.61 22.98
N GLN A 90 -7.45 5.03 21.70
CA GLN A 90 -8.37 6.04 21.18
C GLN A 90 -9.75 5.48 20.80
N GLY A 91 -9.96 4.18 20.99
CA GLY A 91 -11.23 3.52 20.80
C GLY A 91 -11.62 3.36 19.33
N VAL A 92 -10.67 3.06 18.44
CA VAL A 92 -10.97 2.76 17.04
C VAL A 92 -11.70 1.42 16.91
N ASN A 93 -12.56 1.31 15.89
CA ASN A 93 -13.33 0.09 15.61
C ASN A 93 -12.55 -0.90 14.75
N LEU A 94 -11.63 -0.41 13.92
CA LEU A 94 -10.70 -1.19 13.11
C LEU A 94 -9.49 -0.33 12.70
N ILE A 95 -8.45 -0.98 12.18
CA ILE A 95 -7.22 -0.31 11.75
C ILE A 95 -6.89 -0.70 10.31
N LEU A 96 -6.71 0.29 9.44
CA LEU A 96 -6.24 0.14 8.06
C LEU A 96 -4.74 0.48 7.98
N PHE A 97 -3.94 -0.45 7.47
CA PHE A 97 -2.56 -0.16 7.11
C PHE A 97 -2.48 0.59 5.77
N LEU A 98 -1.81 1.73 5.75
CA LEU A 98 -1.53 2.49 4.54
C LEU A 98 -0.21 2.03 3.92
N CYS A 99 -0.12 0.73 3.66
CA CYS A 99 1.03 0.07 3.03
C CYS A 99 0.60 -1.25 2.39
N THR A 100 1.25 -1.62 1.28
CA THR A 100 1.08 -2.92 0.61
C THR A 100 2.23 -3.90 0.90
N GLY A 101 3.09 -3.60 1.85
CA GLY A 101 4.11 -4.53 2.34
C GLY A 101 3.49 -5.82 2.89
N ASP A 102 4.20 -6.92 2.73
CA ASP A 102 3.78 -8.24 3.22
C ASP A 102 4.34 -8.45 4.64
N PHE A 103 3.64 -7.93 5.61
CA PHE A 103 4.06 -7.96 7.00
C PHE A 103 3.93 -9.36 7.62
N PRO A 104 4.90 -9.78 8.44
CA PRO A 104 4.81 -11.03 9.19
C PRO A 104 3.64 -11.02 10.18
N ALA A 105 3.19 -12.20 10.59
CA ALA A 105 2.08 -12.37 11.53
C ALA A 105 2.53 -12.15 13.00
N VAL A 106 3.07 -10.96 13.28
CA VAL A 106 3.64 -10.62 14.61
C VAL A 106 2.81 -9.61 15.40
N PHE A 107 1.81 -9.01 14.78
CA PHE A 107 1.01 -7.97 15.42
C PHE A 107 -0.12 -8.55 16.26
N HIS A 108 -0.33 -7.93 17.41
CA HIS A 108 -1.45 -8.19 18.30
C HIS A 108 -2.42 -7.01 18.26
N SER A 109 -3.72 -7.29 18.17
CA SER A 109 -4.76 -6.26 18.16
C SER A 109 -6.07 -6.81 18.69
N LYS A 110 -6.84 -5.96 19.40
CA LYS A 110 -8.20 -6.24 19.88
C LYS A 110 -9.25 -5.92 18.82
N VAL A 111 -8.86 -5.18 17.76
CA VAL A 111 -9.73 -4.79 16.66
C VAL A 111 -9.22 -5.38 15.33
N PRO A 112 -10.06 -5.50 14.30
CA PRO A 112 -9.61 -5.99 12.99
C PRO A 112 -8.48 -5.14 12.41
N LEU A 113 -7.43 -5.79 11.91
CA LEU A 113 -6.35 -5.18 11.14
C LEU A 113 -6.56 -5.45 9.65
N ILE A 114 -6.66 -4.40 8.85
CA ILE A 114 -6.80 -4.49 7.38
C ILE A 114 -5.45 -4.24 6.75
N PHE A 115 -4.88 -5.29 6.17
CA PHE A 115 -3.64 -5.24 5.41
C PHE A 115 -3.96 -5.22 3.91
N PRO A 116 -3.71 -4.11 3.19
CA PRO A 116 -3.98 -4.03 1.75
C PRO A 116 -3.33 -5.16 0.95
N CYS A 117 -2.13 -5.62 1.34
CA CYS A 117 -1.49 -6.72 0.64
C CYS A 117 -2.30 -8.02 0.74
N LYS A 118 -2.84 -8.37 1.91
CA LYS A 118 -3.66 -9.57 2.10
C LYS A 118 -4.97 -9.50 1.31
N VAL A 119 -5.58 -8.31 1.26
CA VAL A 119 -6.77 -8.03 0.44
C VAL A 119 -6.45 -8.20 -1.05
N LEU A 120 -5.34 -7.62 -1.52
CA LEU A 120 -4.89 -7.75 -2.90
C LEU A 120 -4.62 -9.22 -3.27
N ASN A 121 -3.83 -9.91 -2.46
CA ASN A 121 -3.42 -11.30 -2.71
C ASN A 121 -4.63 -12.22 -2.88
N GLY A 122 -5.61 -12.11 -1.98
CA GLY A 122 -6.84 -12.91 -2.03
C GLY A 122 -7.73 -12.56 -3.22
N LEU A 123 -7.94 -11.28 -3.50
CA LEU A 123 -8.86 -10.86 -4.54
C LEU A 123 -8.28 -11.00 -5.95
N VAL A 124 -7.02 -10.63 -6.15
CA VAL A 124 -6.38 -10.66 -7.48
C VAL A 124 -6.30 -12.07 -8.02
N SER A 125 -6.00 -13.06 -7.17
CA SER A 125 -5.99 -14.47 -7.58
C SER A 125 -7.36 -14.93 -8.07
N ALA A 126 -8.45 -14.45 -7.45
CA ALA A 126 -9.82 -14.78 -7.87
C ALA A 126 -10.25 -14.04 -9.17
N LEU A 127 -9.66 -12.89 -9.47
CA LEU A 127 -10.02 -12.08 -10.65
C LEU A 127 -9.16 -12.37 -11.88
N SER A 128 -8.02 -13.04 -11.73
CA SER A 128 -7.13 -13.39 -12.82
C SER A 128 -7.49 -14.76 -13.38
N ASN A 129 -8.21 -14.78 -14.51
CA ASN A 129 -8.73 -16.03 -15.08
C ASN A 129 -7.63 -17.01 -15.54
N ARG A 130 -6.50 -16.48 -16.04
CA ARG A 130 -5.35 -17.29 -16.51
C ARG A 130 -4.21 -17.30 -15.50
N GLY A 131 -4.34 -16.55 -14.44
CA GLY A 131 -3.30 -16.38 -13.43
C GLY A 131 -2.10 -15.58 -13.91
N LYS A 132 -2.25 -14.69 -14.91
CA LYS A 132 -1.18 -13.85 -15.46
C LYS A 132 -1.46 -12.38 -15.15
N ILE A 133 -0.57 -11.74 -14.42
CA ILE A 133 -0.72 -10.33 -14.02
C ILE A 133 0.54 -9.53 -14.32
N ALA A 134 0.38 -8.22 -14.54
CA ALA A 134 1.47 -7.26 -14.38
C ALA A 134 1.33 -6.54 -13.03
N VAL A 135 2.45 -6.29 -12.38
CA VAL A 135 2.48 -5.61 -11.07
C VAL A 135 3.37 -4.38 -11.18
N VAL A 136 2.82 -3.21 -10.89
CA VAL A 136 3.57 -1.95 -10.90
C VAL A 136 4.03 -1.65 -9.47
N VAL A 137 5.35 -1.45 -9.31
CA VAL A 137 6.01 -1.23 -8.01
C VAL A 137 6.83 0.06 -7.99
N PRO A 138 7.11 0.62 -6.79
CA PRO A 138 7.75 1.93 -6.69
C PRO A 138 9.17 2.02 -7.26
N THR A 139 9.99 0.98 -7.09
CA THR A 139 11.42 1.02 -7.46
C THR A 139 11.91 -0.33 -7.95
N PRO A 140 13.05 -0.38 -8.69
CA PRO A 140 13.66 -1.65 -9.10
C PRO A 140 14.00 -2.60 -7.95
N GLN A 141 14.33 -2.07 -6.76
CA GLN A 141 14.64 -2.86 -5.57
C GLN A 141 13.45 -3.69 -5.07
N HIS A 142 12.22 -3.31 -5.43
CA HIS A 142 11.02 -4.05 -5.08
C HIS A 142 10.71 -5.22 -6.03
N VAL A 143 11.39 -5.35 -7.17
CA VAL A 143 11.03 -6.32 -8.22
C VAL A 143 11.10 -7.75 -7.67
N GLU A 144 12.25 -8.19 -7.19
CA GLU A 144 12.47 -9.56 -6.75
C GLU A 144 11.54 -9.96 -5.60
N GLN A 145 11.42 -9.12 -4.57
CA GLN A 145 10.52 -9.40 -3.44
C GLN A 145 9.05 -9.46 -3.86
N THR A 146 8.66 -8.64 -4.85
CA THR A 146 7.29 -8.63 -5.38
C THR A 146 7.01 -9.87 -6.22
N GLU A 147 7.94 -10.30 -7.07
CA GLU A 147 7.81 -11.55 -7.82
C GLU A 147 7.69 -12.75 -6.87
N LYS A 148 8.55 -12.85 -5.85
CA LYS A 148 8.47 -13.90 -4.84
C LYS A 148 7.10 -13.90 -4.13
N LYS A 149 6.57 -12.73 -3.82
CA LYS A 149 5.25 -12.59 -3.21
C LYS A 149 4.14 -13.07 -4.14
N TRP A 150 4.03 -12.49 -5.34
CA TRP A 150 2.90 -12.74 -6.22
C TRP A 150 2.88 -14.15 -6.83
N ASN A 151 4.03 -14.76 -7.08
CA ASN A 151 4.13 -16.13 -7.59
C ASN A 151 3.60 -17.19 -6.63
N GLN A 152 3.26 -16.82 -5.39
CA GLN A 152 2.52 -17.67 -4.45
C GLN A 152 1.00 -17.67 -4.71
N TYR A 153 0.48 -16.65 -5.38
CA TYR A 153 -0.96 -16.41 -5.55
C TYR A 153 -1.43 -16.50 -7.00
N VAL A 154 -0.54 -16.29 -7.96
CA VAL A 154 -0.84 -16.32 -9.39
C VAL A 154 0.16 -17.19 -10.13
N LYS A 155 -0.18 -17.61 -11.35
CA LYS A 155 0.67 -18.48 -12.17
C LYS A 155 1.90 -17.76 -12.70
N GLU A 156 1.76 -16.47 -13.02
CA GLU A 156 2.81 -15.64 -13.61
C GLU A 156 2.60 -14.17 -13.22
N SER A 157 3.64 -13.56 -12.69
CA SER A 157 3.67 -12.12 -12.40
C SER A 157 4.83 -11.46 -13.14
N ILE A 158 4.54 -10.38 -13.86
CA ILE A 158 5.55 -9.54 -14.53
C ILE A 158 5.61 -8.22 -13.76
N VAL A 159 6.74 -7.94 -13.12
CA VAL A 159 6.88 -6.74 -12.29
C VAL A 159 7.51 -5.60 -13.08
N ILE A 160 6.89 -4.42 -13.00
CA ILE A 160 7.28 -3.21 -13.72
C ILE A 160 7.58 -2.10 -12.69
N PRO A 161 8.83 -1.65 -12.56
CA PRO A 161 9.15 -0.52 -11.67
C PRO A 161 8.73 0.81 -12.31
N ALA A 162 7.87 1.58 -11.60
CA ALA A 162 7.50 2.94 -11.96
C ALA A 162 6.99 3.68 -10.73
N SER A 163 7.79 4.57 -10.18
CA SER A 163 7.51 5.22 -8.88
C SER A 163 6.25 6.07 -8.89
N PRO A 164 5.36 5.96 -7.87
CA PRO A 164 4.25 6.91 -7.70
C PRO A 164 4.73 8.32 -7.31
N TYR A 165 6.01 8.46 -6.96
CA TYR A 165 6.64 9.72 -6.57
C TYR A 165 7.63 10.22 -7.65
N GLY A 166 7.75 9.49 -8.77
CA GLY A 166 8.64 9.80 -9.90
C GLY A 166 7.95 10.67 -10.96
N SER A 167 8.52 10.63 -12.17
CA SER A 167 7.97 11.37 -13.29
C SER A 167 6.70 10.71 -13.86
N GLN A 168 5.83 11.52 -14.45
CA GLN A 168 4.66 11.01 -15.18
C GLN A 168 5.08 10.19 -16.40
N ASP A 169 6.21 10.55 -17.02
CA ASP A 169 6.73 9.87 -18.23
C ASP A 169 7.15 8.43 -17.92
N ASP A 170 7.73 8.16 -16.74
CA ASP A 170 8.09 6.81 -16.31
C ASP A 170 6.85 5.92 -16.15
N LEU A 171 5.79 6.47 -15.54
CA LEU A 171 4.52 5.76 -15.40
C LEU A 171 3.86 5.49 -16.76
N ASP A 172 3.93 6.44 -17.67
CA ASP A 172 3.43 6.30 -19.03
C ASP A 172 4.19 5.24 -19.83
N ALA A 173 5.52 5.21 -19.68
CA ALA A 173 6.36 4.19 -20.28
C ALA A 173 6.01 2.78 -19.77
N ALA A 174 5.81 2.65 -18.45
CA ALA A 174 5.35 1.42 -17.81
C ALA A 174 3.97 0.98 -18.36
N ALA A 175 3.04 1.90 -18.53
CA ALA A 175 1.73 1.60 -19.09
C ALA A 175 1.80 1.12 -20.54
N ARG A 176 2.62 1.77 -21.39
CA ARG A 176 2.87 1.33 -22.78
C ARG A 176 3.56 -0.02 -22.85
N ALA A 177 4.46 -0.34 -21.91
CA ALA A 177 5.04 -1.66 -21.80
C ALA A 177 3.98 -2.71 -21.44
N ALA A 178 3.14 -2.44 -20.44
CA ALA A 178 2.05 -3.32 -20.03
C ALA A 178 1.02 -3.56 -21.16
N ALA A 179 0.81 -2.60 -22.08
CA ALA A 179 -0.08 -2.75 -23.23
C ALA A 179 0.32 -3.93 -24.13
N LYS A 180 1.62 -4.22 -24.23
CA LYS A 180 2.18 -5.28 -25.07
C LYS A 180 2.23 -6.64 -24.38
N MET A 181 1.92 -6.71 -23.09
CA MET A 181 1.99 -7.94 -22.29
C MET A 181 0.70 -8.74 -22.42
N ASP A 182 0.84 -10.07 -22.45
CA ASP A 182 -0.29 -11.00 -22.38
C ASP A 182 -0.65 -11.27 -20.92
N VAL A 183 -1.31 -10.29 -20.30
CA VAL A 183 -1.74 -10.37 -18.90
C VAL A 183 -3.24 -10.09 -18.77
N ASP A 184 -3.88 -10.67 -17.76
CA ASP A 184 -5.30 -10.53 -17.49
C ASP A 184 -5.65 -9.16 -16.91
N LEU A 185 -4.77 -8.64 -16.04
CA LEU A 185 -4.93 -7.36 -15.37
C LEU A 185 -3.59 -6.81 -14.87
N VAL A 186 -3.61 -5.56 -14.45
CA VAL A 186 -2.48 -4.86 -13.83
C VAL A 186 -2.82 -4.54 -12.38
N VAL A 187 -1.87 -4.73 -11.47
CA VAL A 187 -1.96 -4.34 -10.06
C VAL A 187 -1.00 -3.20 -9.77
N MET A 188 -1.49 -2.09 -9.27
CA MET A 188 -0.65 -1.02 -8.72
C MET A 188 -0.40 -1.31 -7.24
N ASP A 189 0.74 -1.97 -6.96
CA ASP A 189 1.09 -2.54 -5.66
C ASP A 189 1.93 -1.57 -4.81
N CYS A 190 1.37 -0.40 -4.59
CA CYS A 190 1.83 0.58 -3.61
C CYS A 190 0.69 1.51 -3.25
N ILE A 191 0.57 1.86 -1.97
CA ILE A 191 -0.43 2.82 -1.50
C ILE A 191 -0.20 4.23 -2.07
N GLY A 192 1.01 4.52 -2.55
CA GLY A 192 1.38 5.78 -3.17
C GLY A 192 0.69 6.08 -4.50
N TYR A 193 0.30 5.06 -5.29
CA TYR A 193 -0.42 5.29 -6.53
C TYR A 193 -1.82 5.83 -6.27
N ASN A 194 -2.23 6.82 -7.07
CA ASN A 194 -3.50 7.52 -6.93
C ASN A 194 -4.51 7.17 -8.05
N ILE A 195 -5.74 7.68 -7.93
CA ILE A 195 -6.82 7.41 -8.88
C ILE A 195 -6.46 7.96 -10.28
N GLY A 196 -5.91 9.15 -10.37
CA GLY A 196 -5.48 9.74 -11.65
C GLY A 196 -4.40 8.91 -12.36
N MET A 197 -3.43 8.38 -11.60
CA MET A 197 -2.42 7.46 -12.13
C MET A 197 -3.05 6.17 -12.66
N LYS A 198 -4.00 5.59 -11.94
CA LYS A 198 -4.75 4.41 -12.37
C LYS A 198 -5.48 4.67 -13.69
N GLU A 199 -6.26 5.74 -13.78
CA GLU A 199 -7.05 6.09 -14.96
C GLU A 199 -6.16 6.31 -16.19
N ARG A 200 -5.06 7.04 -16.00
CA ARG A 200 -4.07 7.28 -17.05
C ARG A 200 -3.40 5.97 -17.49
N PHE A 201 -2.99 5.13 -16.55
CA PHE A 201 -2.41 3.82 -16.85
C PHE A 201 -3.39 2.92 -17.62
N GLN A 202 -4.67 2.89 -17.22
CA GLN A 202 -5.72 2.16 -17.92
C GLN A 202 -5.88 2.64 -19.37
N LYS A 203 -5.92 3.98 -19.57
CA LYS A 203 -6.04 4.59 -20.88
C LYS A 203 -4.88 4.23 -21.81
N LEU A 204 -3.65 4.25 -21.31
CA LEU A 204 -2.44 3.99 -22.12
C LEU A 204 -2.18 2.52 -22.34
N SER A 205 -2.49 1.67 -21.38
CA SER A 205 -2.25 0.23 -21.47
C SER A 205 -3.40 -0.55 -22.12
N GLY A 206 -4.62 -0.02 -22.08
CA GLY A 206 -5.84 -0.76 -22.46
C GLY A 206 -6.16 -1.92 -21.52
N LYS A 207 -5.44 -2.06 -20.38
CA LYS A 207 -5.62 -3.14 -19.41
C LYS A 207 -6.54 -2.72 -18.29
N ARG A 208 -7.18 -3.69 -17.63
CA ARG A 208 -7.86 -3.47 -16.35
C ARG A 208 -6.82 -3.26 -15.26
N VAL A 209 -7.01 -2.24 -14.42
CA VAL A 209 -6.06 -1.88 -13.36
C VAL A 209 -6.73 -1.92 -11.99
N ILE A 210 -6.12 -2.64 -11.06
CA ILE A 210 -6.48 -2.64 -9.64
C ILE A 210 -5.57 -1.67 -8.92
N LEU A 211 -6.17 -0.77 -8.14
CA LEU A 211 -5.46 0.18 -7.30
C LEU A 211 -5.59 -0.24 -5.83
N SER A 212 -4.47 -0.50 -5.18
CA SER A 212 -4.40 -1.03 -3.82
C SER A 212 -5.17 -0.20 -2.80
N ARG A 213 -4.99 1.14 -2.81
CA ARG A 213 -5.61 2.02 -1.80
C ARG A 213 -7.14 2.01 -1.87
N THR A 214 -7.73 2.08 -3.05
CA THR A 214 -9.19 2.13 -3.20
C THR A 214 -9.83 0.78 -2.94
N LEU A 215 -9.15 -0.31 -3.31
CA LEU A 215 -9.63 -1.67 -3.05
C LEU A 215 -9.68 -1.95 -1.54
N ALA A 216 -8.60 -1.65 -0.82
CA ALA A 216 -8.53 -1.88 0.62
C ALA A 216 -9.65 -1.13 1.39
N VAL A 217 -9.91 0.13 1.02
CA VAL A 217 -10.98 0.91 1.64
C VAL A 217 -12.36 0.32 1.33
N ARG A 218 -12.63 -0.12 0.10
CA ARG A 218 -13.92 -0.73 -0.23
C ARG A 218 -14.18 -1.99 0.57
N VAL A 219 -13.17 -2.85 0.70
CA VAL A 219 -13.29 -4.05 1.55
C VAL A 219 -13.44 -3.69 3.03
N MET A 220 -12.72 -2.67 3.50
CA MET A 220 -12.87 -2.16 4.85
C MET A 220 -14.30 -1.67 5.14
N MET A 221 -14.91 -0.97 4.19
CA MET A 221 -16.28 -0.44 4.36
C MET A 221 -17.34 -1.52 4.48
N GLU A 222 -17.14 -2.72 3.89
CA GLU A 222 -18.03 -3.87 4.10
C GLU A 222 -18.07 -4.35 5.57
N LEU A 223 -16.98 -4.12 6.31
CA LEU A 223 -16.91 -4.46 7.73
C LEU A 223 -17.51 -3.39 8.65
N LEU A 224 -17.80 -2.22 8.10
CA LEU A 224 -18.36 -1.07 8.83
C LEU A 224 -19.84 -0.79 8.50
N SER A 225 -20.40 -1.54 7.57
CA SER A 225 -21.81 -1.41 7.13
C SER A 225 -22.80 -2.14 8.03
#